data_0e49ff13b618680f301a82e09b7f03e3
#
_entry.id   0e49ff13b618680f301a82e09b7f03e3
#
_cell.length_a   1.000
_cell.length_b   1.000
_cell.length_c   1.000
_cell.angle_alpha   90.00
_cell.angle_beta   90.00
_cell.angle_gamma   90.00
#
_symmetry.space_group_name_H-M   'P 1'
#
loop_
_entity.id
_entity.type
_entity.pdbx_description
1 polymer ?
#
loop_
_entity_poly.entity_id
_entity_poly.type
_entity_poly.pdbx_seq_one_letter_code
_entity_poly.pdbx_strand_id
1 'polypeptide(L)'
;LKKLKKAGCFFIAYGCESGSQKTLDRIKKNITLDQVRQAVKYTNQANIRHAVNFIIGHQQETYSDALETLSFAKSLECDYVNFYNLVPYPGTEVYDWAVKYAHFLIPKDQYLKHISYRDINPIFETKEFTKEQRIKVMKQGFNLYERKLFQFRFGKILGTLFYLITRSPLIAHLSRKLVFDNKIFNKIFYFLISSSKN
;
A
#
# COMPACT_ATOMS: atom_id res chain seq x y z
N LEU A 1 6.03 -21.78 7.99
CA LEU A 1 6.06 -21.35 6.59
C LEU A 1 6.47 -22.48 5.65
N LYS A 2 7.53 -23.27 5.93
CA LYS A 2 7.93 -24.43 5.08
C LYS A 2 6.79 -25.43 4.84
N LYS A 3 5.99 -25.75 5.88
CA LYS A 3 4.79 -26.62 5.74
C LYS A 3 3.74 -25.99 4.86
N LEU A 4 3.47 -24.67 4.98
CA LEU A 4 2.55 -23.93 4.11
C LEU A 4 3.00 -23.97 2.64
N LYS A 5 4.29 -23.74 2.38
CA LYS A 5 4.84 -23.84 1.01
C LYS A 5 4.64 -25.22 0.42
N LYS A 6 4.94 -26.30 1.18
CA LYS A 6 4.71 -27.69 0.75
C LYS A 6 3.25 -28.01 0.48
N ALA A 7 2.32 -27.37 1.20
CA ALA A 7 0.87 -27.48 0.99
C ALA A 7 0.34 -26.61 -0.17
N GLY A 8 1.22 -25.97 -0.96
CA GLY A 8 0.82 -25.19 -2.13
C GLY A 8 0.56 -23.69 -1.87
N CYS A 9 0.84 -23.18 -0.66
CA CYS A 9 0.72 -21.75 -0.39
C CYS A 9 1.71 -20.95 -1.25
N PHE A 10 1.21 -20.09 -2.11
CA PHE A 10 2.01 -19.27 -3.02
C PHE A 10 2.04 -17.79 -2.63
N PHE A 11 1.10 -17.32 -1.79
CA PHE A 11 1.01 -15.92 -1.38
C PHE A 11 0.47 -15.76 0.04
N ILE A 12 1.05 -14.82 0.81
CA ILE A 12 0.60 -14.42 2.15
C ILE A 12 0.46 -12.90 2.20
N ALA A 13 -0.64 -12.40 2.74
CA ALA A 13 -0.83 -10.98 3.05
C ALA A 13 -0.80 -10.75 4.56
N TYR A 14 0.08 -9.87 5.02
CA TYR A 14 0.21 -9.49 6.43
C TYR A 14 -0.50 -8.16 6.69
N GLY A 15 -1.40 -8.11 7.65
CA GLY A 15 -1.96 -6.87 8.18
C GLY A 15 -1.02 -6.30 9.26
N CYS A 16 -0.11 -5.42 8.87
CA CYS A 16 0.72 -4.67 9.80
C CYS A 16 -0.05 -3.51 10.43
N GLU A 17 -0.88 -2.86 9.64
CA GLU A 17 -1.74 -1.70 9.90
C GLU A 17 -0.98 -0.38 10.04
N SER A 18 0.12 -0.31 10.79
CA SER A 18 0.96 0.89 10.91
C SER A 18 2.44 0.56 11.03
N GLY A 19 3.29 1.46 10.60
CA GLY A 19 4.74 1.42 10.82
C GLY A 19 5.20 2.28 12.00
N SER A 20 4.27 2.83 12.77
CA SER A 20 4.52 3.50 14.04
C SER A 20 4.12 2.59 15.20
N GLN A 21 5.06 2.21 16.08
CA GLN A 21 4.77 1.36 17.23
C GLN A 21 3.74 1.99 18.15
N LYS A 22 3.83 3.29 18.37
CA LYS A 22 2.86 4.07 19.14
C LYS A 22 1.43 3.92 18.59
N THR A 23 1.26 3.89 17.25
CA THR A 23 -0.04 3.67 16.63
C THR A 23 -0.49 2.23 16.79
N LEU A 24 0.41 1.23 16.62
CA LEU A 24 0.10 -0.19 16.84
C LEU A 24 -0.39 -0.45 18.26
N ASP A 25 0.27 0.11 19.26
CA ASP A 25 -0.10 -0.02 20.67
C ASP A 25 -1.48 0.58 20.93
N ARG A 26 -1.76 1.76 20.38
CA ARG A 26 -3.05 2.47 20.51
C ARG A 26 -4.22 1.69 19.93
N ILE A 27 -4.02 1.08 18.75
CA ILE A 27 -5.07 0.26 18.10
C ILE A 27 -5.13 -1.17 18.65
N LYS A 28 -4.36 -1.46 19.70
CA LYS A 28 -4.33 -2.76 20.38
C LYS A 28 -3.95 -3.92 19.42
N LYS A 29 -3.06 -3.64 18.43
CA LYS A 29 -2.66 -4.66 17.44
C LYS A 29 -1.80 -5.76 18.06
N ASN A 30 -1.16 -5.52 19.22
CA ASN A 30 -0.35 -6.49 19.98
C ASN A 30 0.77 -7.16 19.16
N ILE A 31 1.40 -6.40 18.23
CA ILE A 31 2.58 -6.82 17.50
C ILE A 31 3.65 -5.74 17.57
N THR A 32 4.90 -6.14 17.39
CA THR A 32 6.03 -5.21 17.27
C THR A 32 6.47 -5.07 15.80
N LEU A 33 7.09 -3.94 15.48
CA LEU A 33 7.69 -3.73 14.16
C LEU A 33 8.76 -4.77 13.84
N ASP A 34 9.50 -5.25 14.85
CA ASP A 34 10.49 -6.30 14.67
C ASP A 34 9.87 -7.65 14.34
N GLN A 35 8.71 -7.99 14.92
CA GLN A 35 7.96 -9.18 14.54
C GLN A 35 7.52 -9.12 13.07
N VAL A 36 7.11 -7.95 12.58
CA VAL A 36 6.79 -7.76 11.15
C VAL A 36 8.02 -7.97 10.27
N ARG A 37 9.19 -7.39 10.65
CA ARG A 37 10.47 -7.61 9.93
C ARG A 37 10.85 -9.10 9.88
N GLN A 38 10.70 -9.79 11.00
CA GLN A 38 10.98 -11.22 11.07
C GLN A 38 10.01 -12.05 10.22
N ALA A 39 8.71 -11.73 10.24
CA ALA A 39 7.72 -12.40 9.40
C ALA A 39 8.06 -12.27 7.92
N VAL A 40 8.40 -11.05 7.45
CA VAL A 40 8.86 -10.80 6.08
C VAL A 40 10.10 -11.62 5.75
N LYS A 41 11.13 -11.60 6.62
CA LYS A 41 12.38 -12.37 6.45
C LYS A 41 12.12 -13.86 6.30
N TYR A 42 11.32 -14.44 7.19
CA TYR A 42 11.02 -15.88 7.15
C TYR A 42 10.18 -16.26 5.94
N THR A 43 9.32 -15.37 5.46
CA THR A 43 8.49 -15.61 4.27
C THR A 43 9.34 -15.60 3.00
N ASN A 44 10.33 -14.69 2.93
CA ASN A 44 11.36 -14.71 1.88
C ASN A 44 12.16 -16.01 1.89
N GLN A 45 12.65 -16.45 3.06
CA GLN A 45 13.39 -17.73 3.19
C GLN A 45 12.57 -18.95 2.80
N ALA A 46 11.23 -18.87 2.92
CA ALA A 46 10.33 -19.94 2.50
C ALA A 46 9.96 -19.86 1.00
N ASN A 47 10.46 -18.88 0.26
CA ASN A 47 10.08 -18.60 -1.14
C ASN A 47 8.56 -18.51 -1.34
N ILE A 48 7.86 -17.83 -0.42
CA ILE A 48 6.45 -17.51 -0.53
C ILE A 48 6.33 -16.02 -0.84
N ARG A 49 5.58 -15.69 -1.89
CA ARG A 49 5.28 -14.29 -2.23
C ARG A 49 4.42 -13.66 -1.15
N HIS A 50 4.61 -12.37 -0.89
CA HIS A 50 3.86 -11.74 0.19
C HIS A 50 3.69 -10.23 0.02
N ALA A 51 2.64 -9.73 0.67
CA ALA A 51 2.35 -8.32 0.82
C ALA A 51 2.29 -7.92 2.29
N VAL A 52 2.62 -6.66 2.59
CA VAL A 52 2.37 -6.04 3.88
C VAL A 52 1.39 -4.89 3.70
N ASN A 53 0.30 -4.91 4.45
CA ASN A 53 -0.80 -3.96 4.35
C ASN A 53 -0.74 -2.94 5.49
N PHE A 54 -0.99 -1.68 5.16
CA PHE A 54 -1.03 -0.55 6.07
C PHE A 54 -2.34 0.20 5.91
N ILE A 55 -2.86 0.72 7.02
CA ILE A 55 -4.03 1.59 7.07
C ILE A 55 -3.60 2.97 7.55
N ILE A 56 -4.05 4.01 6.88
CA ILE A 56 -3.74 5.41 7.19
C ILE A 56 -4.99 6.08 7.76
N GLY A 57 -4.81 6.81 8.85
CA GLY A 57 -5.88 7.56 9.50
C GLY A 57 -6.42 6.91 10.76
N HIS A 58 -5.63 6.12 11.46
CA HIS A 58 -5.99 5.55 12.76
C HIS A 58 -6.37 6.63 13.79
N GLN A 59 -7.04 6.21 14.86
CA GLN A 59 -7.39 7.06 16.00
C GLN A 59 -6.14 7.79 16.51
N GLN A 60 -6.22 9.14 16.60
CA GLN A 60 -5.15 10.02 17.07
C GLN A 60 -3.80 9.86 16.29
N GLU A 61 -3.82 9.27 15.10
CA GLU A 61 -2.65 9.23 14.24
C GLU A 61 -2.32 10.65 13.77
N THR A 62 -1.04 11.00 13.85
CA THR A 62 -0.52 12.27 13.35
C THR A 62 0.09 12.09 11.96
N TYR A 63 0.31 13.22 11.26
CA TYR A 63 1.05 13.19 10.00
C TYR A 63 2.45 12.58 10.16
N SER A 64 3.13 12.82 11.30
CA SER A 64 4.44 12.23 11.61
C SER A 64 4.36 10.71 11.75
N ASP A 65 3.35 10.18 12.48
CA ASP A 65 3.15 8.72 12.63
C ASP A 65 2.92 8.05 11.25
N ALA A 66 2.20 8.72 10.35
CA ALA A 66 1.99 8.23 8.99
C ALA A 66 3.26 8.27 8.13
N LEU A 67 4.14 9.25 8.31
CA LEU A 67 5.46 9.27 7.67
C LEU A 67 6.39 8.16 8.20
N GLU A 68 6.33 7.84 9.49
CA GLU A 68 7.00 6.66 10.06
C GLU A 68 6.52 5.38 9.38
N THR A 69 5.20 5.26 9.15
CA THR A 69 4.59 4.12 8.43
C THR A 69 5.13 4.00 7.00
N LEU A 70 5.25 5.10 6.26
CA LEU A 70 5.86 5.09 4.91
C LEU A 70 7.32 4.68 4.95
N SER A 71 8.09 5.20 5.91
CA SER A 71 9.51 4.88 6.10
C SER A 71 9.69 3.40 6.43
N PHE A 72 8.89 2.87 7.35
CA PHE A 72 8.90 1.47 7.71
C PHE A 72 8.55 0.58 6.51
N ALA A 73 7.47 0.85 5.80
CA ALA A 73 7.05 0.12 4.61
C ALA A 73 8.14 0.09 3.52
N LYS A 74 8.86 1.22 3.34
CA LYS A 74 9.99 1.34 2.41
C LYS A 74 11.16 0.43 2.80
N SER A 75 11.40 0.26 4.11
CA SER A 75 12.51 -0.56 4.63
C SER A 75 12.27 -2.07 4.53
N LEU A 76 11.02 -2.52 4.35
CA LEU A 76 10.69 -3.95 4.28
C LEU A 76 11.10 -4.56 2.94
N GLU A 77 11.67 -5.75 2.97
CA GLU A 77 12.03 -6.53 1.78
C GLU A 77 10.89 -7.48 1.36
N CYS A 78 9.68 -6.92 1.15
CA CYS A 78 8.50 -7.63 0.69
C CYS A 78 8.21 -7.35 -0.79
N ASP A 79 7.43 -8.24 -1.44
CA ASP A 79 7.08 -8.08 -2.87
C ASP A 79 6.16 -6.88 -3.09
N TYR A 80 5.20 -6.68 -2.18
CA TYR A 80 4.22 -5.60 -2.25
C TYR A 80 4.01 -4.92 -0.90
N VAL A 81 3.67 -3.64 -0.95
CA VAL A 81 3.09 -2.89 0.18
C VAL A 81 1.79 -2.26 -0.28
N ASN A 82 0.74 -2.36 0.51
CA ASN A 82 -0.54 -1.75 0.19
C ASN A 82 -0.91 -0.73 1.27
N PHE A 83 -1.54 0.35 0.84
CA PHE A 83 -2.01 1.41 1.72
C PHE A 83 -3.50 1.62 1.51
N TYR A 84 -4.25 1.70 2.60
CA TYR A 84 -5.69 1.89 2.61
C TYR A 84 -6.05 3.06 3.52
N ASN A 85 -7.09 3.81 3.18
CA ASN A 85 -7.68 4.74 4.12
C ASN A 85 -8.49 3.97 5.18
N LEU A 86 -8.41 4.43 6.44
CA LEU A 86 -9.26 3.90 7.51
C LEU A 86 -10.73 4.18 7.19
N VAL A 87 -11.53 3.13 7.26
CA VAL A 87 -12.98 3.18 7.12
C VAL A 87 -13.62 2.91 8.49
N PRO A 88 -14.25 3.90 9.12
CA PRO A 88 -14.91 3.72 10.40
C PRO A 88 -16.28 3.03 10.19
N TYR A 89 -16.36 1.72 10.39
CA TYR A 89 -17.61 0.99 10.26
C TYR A 89 -18.52 1.21 11.48
N PRO A 90 -19.82 1.51 11.28
CA PRO A 90 -20.78 1.64 12.38
C PRO A 90 -20.76 0.44 13.33
N GLY A 91 -20.87 0.70 14.63
CA GLY A 91 -20.80 -0.33 15.67
C GLY A 91 -19.39 -0.73 16.10
N THR A 92 -18.36 0.01 15.67
CA THR A 92 -16.97 -0.19 16.10
C THR A 92 -16.47 0.96 16.96
N GLU A 93 -15.53 0.70 17.89
CA GLU A 93 -14.88 1.75 18.71
C GLU A 93 -14.29 2.88 17.83
N VAL A 94 -13.80 2.54 16.66
CA VAL A 94 -13.22 3.49 15.70
C VAL A 94 -14.30 4.41 15.12
N TYR A 95 -15.49 3.91 14.90
CA TYR A 95 -16.62 4.72 14.41
C TYR A 95 -17.06 5.72 15.47
N ASP A 96 -17.25 5.25 16.71
CA ASP A 96 -17.68 6.09 17.84
C ASP A 96 -16.66 7.21 18.09
N TRP A 97 -15.38 6.87 18.03
CA TRP A 97 -14.30 7.85 18.12
C TRP A 97 -14.35 8.86 16.95
N ALA A 98 -14.52 8.38 15.71
CA ALA A 98 -14.54 9.25 14.54
C ALA A 98 -15.75 10.20 14.55
N VAL A 99 -16.91 9.73 15.00
CA VAL A 99 -18.11 10.57 15.17
C VAL A 99 -17.87 11.70 16.17
N LYS A 100 -17.10 11.43 17.22
CA LYS A 100 -16.85 12.39 18.31
C LYS A 100 -15.73 13.37 18.02
N TYR A 101 -14.66 12.94 17.33
CA TYR A 101 -13.42 13.69 17.25
C TYR A 101 -12.96 14.03 15.82
N ALA A 102 -13.56 13.44 14.80
CA ALA A 102 -13.17 13.67 13.43
C ALA A 102 -14.21 14.49 12.66
N HIS A 103 -13.75 15.16 11.63
CA HIS A 103 -14.60 15.82 10.64
C HIS A 103 -14.80 14.90 9.43
N PHE A 104 -16.04 14.45 9.19
CA PHE A 104 -16.39 13.64 8.04
C PHE A 104 -16.43 14.51 6.78
N LEU A 105 -15.71 14.10 5.74
CA LEU A 105 -15.61 14.76 4.45
C LEU A 105 -16.72 14.32 3.49
N ILE A 106 -17.38 13.21 3.82
CA ILE A 106 -18.52 12.64 3.12
C ILE A 106 -19.64 12.45 4.17
N PRO A 107 -20.92 12.70 3.83
CA PRO A 107 -22.02 12.51 4.77
C PRO A 107 -22.01 11.12 5.41
N LYS A 108 -22.26 11.05 6.73
CA LYS A 108 -22.14 9.81 7.54
C LYS A 108 -23.07 8.68 7.09
N ASP A 109 -24.17 9.00 6.43
CA ASP A 109 -25.14 8.06 5.85
C ASP A 109 -24.74 7.56 4.45
N GLN A 110 -23.71 8.15 3.84
CA GLN A 110 -23.35 7.90 2.44
C GLN A 110 -21.93 7.35 2.25
N TYR A 111 -20.98 7.61 3.17
CA TYR A 111 -19.56 7.30 2.92
C TYR A 111 -19.29 5.81 2.64
N LEU A 112 -20.10 4.89 3.18
CA LEU A 112 -19.94 3.46 2.91
C LEU A 112 -20.22 3.09 1.43
N LYS A 113 -20.96 3.91 0.71
CA LYS A 113 -21.23 3.74 -0.73
C LYS A 113 -20.06 4.19 -1.60
N HIS A 114 -19.12 4.97 -1.03
CA HIS A 114 -17.98 5.58 -1.72
C HIS A 114 -16.64 4.91 -1.41
N ILE A 115 -16.66 3.73 -0.77
CA ILE A 115 -15.42 3.01 -0.44
C ILE A 115 -14.84 2.39 -1.70
N SER A 116 -13.57 2.73 -1.98
CA SER A 116 -12.78 2.08 -3.02
C SER A 116 -11.42 1.66 -2.47
N TYR A 117 -10.96 0.46 -2.84
CA TYR A 117 -9.67 -0.09 -2.37
C TYR A 117 -8.44 0.74 -2.74
N ARG A 118 -8.55 1.62 -3.73
CA ARG A 118 -7.44 2.46 -4.19
C ARG A 118 -7.77 3.95 -4.16
N ASP A 119 -8.74 4.34 -3.33
CA ASP A 119 -9.05 5.75 -3.20
C ASP A 119 -7.99 6.46 -2.35
N ILE A 120 -7.46 7.54 -2.89
CA ILE A 120 -6.54 8.43 -2.17
C ILE A 120 -7.30 9.38 -1.24
N ASN A 121 -8.59 9.57 -1.45
CA ASN A 121 -9.39 10.52 -0.70
C ASN A 121 -9.84 9.90 0.63
N PRO A 122 -9.52 10.51 1.78
CA PRO A 122 -9.99 10.04 3.06
C PRO A 122 -11.48 10.33 3.25
N ILE A 123 -12.14 9.49 4.06
CA ILE A 123 -13.54 9.65 4.45
C ILE A 123 -13.72 10.76 5.49
N PHE A 124 -12.71 10.95 6.33
CA PHE A 124 -12.69 11.93 7.42
C PHE A 124 -11.27 12.48 7.62
N GLU A 125 -11.19 13.57 8.36
CA GLU A 125 -9.93 14.17 8.81
C GLU A 125 -9.98 14.52 10.29
N THR A 126 -8.82 14.83 10.87
CA THR A 126 -8.68 15.38 12.21
C THR A 126 -7.80 16.63 12.18
N LYS A 127 -7.74 17.40 13.28
CA LYS A 127 -6.87 18.57 13.37
C LYS A 127 -5.39 18.20 13.26
N GLU A 128 -5.00 17.03 13.78
CA GLU A 128 -3.64 16.51 13.80
C GLU A 128 -3.23 15.88 12.48
N PHE A 129 -4.22 15.49 11.64
CA PHE A 129 -3.97 14.80 10.35
C PHE A 129 -5.04 15.17 9.34
N THR A 130 -4.77 16.26 8.60
CA THR A 130 -5.73 16.86 7.67
C THR A 130 -5.90 16.04 6.39
N LYS A 131 -6.96 16.33 5.64
CA LYS A 131 -7.26 15.74 4.33
C LYS A 131 -6.07 15.80 3.39
N GLU A 132 -5.45 16.98 3.26
CA GLU A 132 -4.32 17.22 2.34
C GLU A 132 -3.12 16.38 2.73
N GLN A 133 -2.83 16.28 4.03
CA GLN A 133 -1.74 15.46 4.55
C GLN A 133 -2.02 13.96 4.29
N ARG A 134 -3.25 13.49 4.52
CA ARG A 134 -3.65 12.10 4.24
C ARG A 134 -3.53 11.77 2.75
N ILE A 135 -4.02 12.62 1.87
CA ILE A 135 -3.88 12.47 0.42
C ILE A 135 -2.39 12.41 0.03
N LYS A 136 -1.54 13.25 0.62
CA LYS A 136 -0.09 13.24 0.37
C LYS A 136 0.54 11.91 0.78
N VAL A 137 0.20 11.38 1.96
CA VAL A 137 0.67 10.06 2.44
C VAL A 137 0.19 8.95 1.52
N MET A 138 -1.10 8.92 1.15
CA MET A 138 -1.66 7.90 0.26
C MET A 138 -0.99 7.92 -1.12
N LYS A 139 -0.76 9.09 -1.71
CA LYS A 139 0.00 9.23 -2.97
C LYS A 139 1.41 8.67 -2.86
N GLN A 140 2.12 8.93 -1.75
CA GLN A 140 3.45 8.37 -1.51
C GLN A 140 3.40 6.85 -1.32
N GLY A 141 2.39 6.34 -0.63
CA GLY A 141 2.14 4.91 -0.46
C GLY A 141 1.91 4.20 -1.79
N PHE A 142 1.08 4.75 -2.67
CA PHE A 142 0.86 4.20 -4.02
C PHE A 142 2.13 4.26 -4.87
N ASN A 143 2.91 5.32 -4.78
CA ASN A 143 4.21 5.39 -5.45
C ASN A 143 5.16 4.29 -4.97
N LEU A 144 5.16 4.00 -3.67
CA LEU A 144 5.97 2.92 -3.11
C LEU A 144 5.47 1.54 -3.57
N TYR A 145 4.15 1.32 -3.61
CA TYR A 145 3.54 0.11 -4.17
C TYR A 145 3.98 -0.12 -5.62
N GLU A 146 3.83 0.90 -6.48
CA GLU A 146 4.22 0.80 -7.89
C GLU A 146 5.71 0.50 -8.06
N ARG A 147 6.58 1.18 -7.29
CA ARG A 147 8.01 0.92 -7.31
C ARG A 147 8.33 -0.54 -6.94
N LYS A 148 7.72 -1.08 -5.89
CA LYS A 148 7.91 -2.48 -5.49
C LYS A 148 7.38 -3.44 -6.55
N LEU A 149 6.26 -3.13 -7.18
CA LEU A 149 5.70 -3.92 -8.29
C LEU A 149 6.68 -4.01 -9.47
N PHE A 150 7.31 -2.89 -9.86
CA PHE A 150 8.35 -2.90 -10.90
C PHE A 150 9.59 -3.68 -10.46
N GLN A 151 10.04 -3.49 -9.22
CA GLN A 151 11.18 -4.24 -8.66
C GLN A 151 10.91 -5.74 -8.61
N PHE A 152 9.69 -6.15 -8.26
CA PHE A 152 9.27 -7.54 -8.29
C PHE A 152 9.33 -8.14 -9.70
N ARG A 153 8.87 -7.38 -10.73
CA ARG A 153 8.82 -7.86 -12.11
C ARG A 153 10.17 -7.92 -12.80
N PHE A 154 11.03 -6.94 -12.56
CA PHE A 154 12.25 -6.70 -13.35
C PHE A 154 13.53 -6.76 -12.50
N GLY A 155 13.43 -7.15 -11.22
CA GLY A 155 14.52 -7.09 -10.26
C GLY A 155 14.75 -5.68 -9.70
N LYS A 156 15.52 -5.58 -8.62
CA LYS A 156 15.65 -4.36 -7.80
C LYS A 156 16.21 -3.15 -8.59
N ILE A 157 17.19 -3.38 -9.45
CA ILE A 157 17.88 -2.30 -10.21
C ILE A 157 17.03 -1.89 -11.41
N LEU A 158 16.76 -2.81 -12.34
CA LEU A 158 15.99 -2.52 -13.56
C LEU A 158 14.57 -2.07 -13.24
N GLY A 159 13.92 -2.69 -12.25
CA GLY A 159 12.59 -2.28 -11.83
C GLY A 159 12.57 -0.86 -11.27
N THR A 160 13.59 -0.43 -10.52
CA THR A 160 13.70 0.96 -10.07
C THR A 160 13.90 1.90 -11.26
N LEU A 161 14.75 1.54 -12.20
CA LEU A 161 14.98 2.34 -13.41
C LEU A 161 13.68 2.50 -14.23
N PHE A 162 12.98 1.40 -14.51
CA PHE A 162 11.70 1.44 -15.22
C PHE A 162 10.65 2.26 -14.49
N TYR A 163 10.55 2.13 -13.16
CA TYR A 163 9.65 2.97 -12.36
C TYR A 163 9.97 4.47 -12.53
N LEU A 164 11.25 4.87 -12.46
CA LEU A 164 11.67 6.26 -12.64
C LEU A 164 11.37 6.77 -14.04
N ILE A 165 11.59 5.95 -15.07
CA ILE A 165 11.27 6.24 -16.45
C ILE A 165 9.77 6.54 -16.63
N THR A 166 8.89 5.72 -16.07
CA THR A 166 7.43 5.91 -16.18
C THR A 166 6.93 7.19 -15.48
N ARG A 167 7.72 7.75 -14.57
CA ARG A 167 7.42 9.00 -13.84
C ARG A 167 7.87 10.27 -14.55
N SER A 168 8.73 10.15 -15.55
CA SER A 168 9.13 11.31 -16.37
C SER A 168 7.96 11.75 -17.27
N PRO A 169 7.48 13.01 -17.18
CA PRO A 169 6.38 13.49 -18.03
C PRO A 169 6.66 13.36 -19.53
N LEU A 170 7.93 13.59 -19.92
CA LEU A 170 8.40 13.45 -21.31
C LEU A 170 8.31 12.00 -21.79
N ILE A 171 8.74 11.06 -20.98
CA ILE A 171 8.78 9.64 -21.32
C ILE A 171 7.40 9.03 -21.21
N ALA A 172 6.57 9.46 -20.26
CA ALA A 172 5.16 9.05 -20.17
C ALA A 172 4.38 9.49 -21.42
N HIS A 173 4.68 10.65 -21.99
CA HIS A 173 4.08 11.11 -23.25
C HIS A 173 4.57 10.28 -24.44
N LEU A 174 5.89 10.07 -24.56
CA LEU A 174 6.50 9.26 -25.63
C LEU A 174 6.09 7.78 -25.55
N SER A 175 6.02 7.21 -24.33
CA SER A 175 5.60 5.81 -24.14
C SER A 175 4.14 5.61 -24.45
N ARG A 176 3.26 6.55 -24.11
CA ARG A 176 1.85 6.51 -24.52
C ARG A 176 1.73 6.52 -26.06
N LYS A 177 2.45 7.41 -26.72
CA LYS A 177 2.46 7.50 -28.19
C LYS A 177 3.01 6.22 -28.85
N LEU A 178 4.11 5.68 -28.33
CA LEU A 178 4.71 4.43 -28.83
C LEU A 178 3.86 3.18 -28.54
N VAL A 179 3.25 3.11 -27.36
CA VAL A 179 2.44 1.94 -26.96
C VAL A 179 1.06 1.97 -27.61
N PHE A 180 0.41 3.13 -27.73
CA PHE A 180 -0.93 3.20 -28.31
C PHE A 180 -0.94 3.31 -29.85
N ASP A 181 0.10 3.91 -30.45
CA ASP A 181 0.16 4.10 -31.89
C ASP A 181 0.91 2.96 -32.65
N ASN A 182 1.64 2.09 -31.95
CA ASN A 182 2.45 1.05 -32.57
C ASN A 182 1.93 -0.37 -32.29
N LYS A 183 1.23 -0.96 -33.27
CA LYS A 183 0.66 -2.32 -33.20
C LYS A 183 1.70 -3.41 -32.89
N ILE A 184 2.96 -3.24 -33.25
CA ILE A 184 4.05 -4.19 -33.01
C ILE A 184 4.49 -4.14 -31.56
N PHE A 185 4.62 -2.95 -30.98
CA PHE A 185 4.97 -2.76 -29.58
C PHE A 185 3.88 -3.28 -28.64
N ASN A 186 2.61 -3.10 -28.99
CA ASN A 186 1.48 -3.69 -28.28
C ASN A 186 1.55 -5.22 -28.28
N LYS A 187 1.89 -5.87 -29.40
CA LYS A 187 2.06 -7.33 -29.48
C LYS A 187 3.21 -7.82 -28.58
N ILE A 188 4.36 -7.16 -28.62
CA ILE A 188 5.53 -7.50 -27.80
C ILE A 188 5.23 -7.25 -26.30
N PHE A 189 4.59 -6.15 -25.96
CA PHE A 189 4.21 -5.80 -24.59
C PHE A 189 3.20 -6.82 -24.00
N TYR A 190 2.17 -7.20 -24.76
CA TYR A 190 1.23 -8.25 -24.36
C TYR A 190 1.90 -9.63 -24.27
N PHE A 191 2.84 -9.96 -25.15
CA PHE A 191 3.62 -11.20 -25.09
C PHE A 191 4.49 -11.26 -23.83
N LEU A 192 5.22 -10.19 -23.48
CA LEU A 192 6.04 -10.10 -22.28
C LEU A 192 5.21 -10.15 -20.98
N ILE A 193 3.99 -9.60 -20.99
CA ILE A 193 3.07 -9.68 -19.84
C ILE A 193 2.45 -11.08 -19.71
N SER A 194 2.16 -11.77 -20.81
CA SER A 194 1.58 -13.11 -20.80
C SER A 194 2.59 -14.21 -20.47
N SER A 195 3.86 -14.06 -20.88
CA SER A 195 4.93 -15.02 -20.58
C SER A 195 5.47 -14.95 -19.15
N SER A 196 5.10 -13.95 -18.35
CA SER A 196 5.47 -13.84 -16.93
C SER A 196 4.48 -14.54 -16.00
N LYS A 197 3.52 -15.32 -16.52
CA LYS A 197 2.48 -16.05 -15.74
C LYS A 197 2.77 -17.55 -15.56
N ASN A 198 3.91 -18.04 -16.04
CA ASN A 198 4.37 -19.41 -15.77
C ASN A 198 5.47 -19.45 -14.72
#